data_8498825e588936261f18cfbba12e5311
#
_entry.id   8498825e588936261f18cfbba12e5311
#
_cell.length_a   1.000
_cell.length_b   1.000
_cell.length_c   1.000
_cell.angle_alpha   90.00
_cell.angle_beta   90.00
_cell.angle_gamma   90.00
#
_symmetry.space_group_name_H-M   'P 1'
#
loop_
_entity.id
_entity.type
_entity.pdbx_description
1 polymer ?
#
loop_
_entity_poly.entity_id
_entity_poly.type
_entity_poly.pdbx_seq_one_letter_code
_entity_poly.pdbx_strand_id
1 'polypeptide(L)'
;MTEALLSRAMNDALDPPLLPLPDRVAALLSELGSPPRLAAHLRAVHDVAHQLVEWVEQHSPAVVFDREAVLFGAATHDVGKTVHLDELSGPGSAHEEAGQALLIGHGISPELARFAATHASWMDARVGLDDLLVSLADKIWKNKRVPDLEDLVVARLARATGRAAWEEFLALDGILARIGDAADERLAFQASFPIHV
;
A
#
# COMPACT_ATOMS: atom_id res chain seq x y z
N MET A 1 -9.16 15.07 20.97
CA MET A 1 -9.72 15.32 19.62
C MET A 1 -8.89 14.60 18.54
N THR A 2 -7.58 14.72 18.57
CA THR A 2 -6.62 14.07 17.64
C THR A 2 -6.75 12.55 17.61
N GLU A 3 -6.74 11.91 18.78
CA GLU A 3 -6.82 10.45 18.91
C GLU A 3 -8.14 9.88 18.34
N ALA A 4 -9.26 10.59 18.56
CA ALA A 4 -10.54 10.19 17.97
C ALA A 4 -10.55 10.27 16.44
N LEU A 5 -9.90 11.29 15.85
CA LEU A 5 -9.78 11.41 14.39
C LEU A 5 -8.85 10.33 13.82
N LEU A 6 -7.76 10.02 14.50
CA LEU A 6 -6.85 8.96 14.11
C LEU A 6 -7.55 7.59 14.14
N SER A 7 -8.28 7.28 15.23
CA SER A 7 -9.07 6.05 15.33
C SER A 7 -10.11 5.94 14.21
N ARG A 8 -10.81 7.04 13.90
CA ARG A 8 -11.76 7.09 12.77
C ARG A 8 -11.09 6.80 11.43
N ALA A 9 -9.94 7.39 11.17
CA ALA A 9 -9.20 7.18 9.92
C ALA A 9 -8.83 5.71 9.74
N MET A 10 -8.49 5.01 10.82
CA MET A 10 -8.04 3.62 10.79
C MET A 10 -9.18 2.59 10.74
N ASN A 11 -10.30 2.83 11.45
CA ASN A 11 -11.19 1.72 11.81
C ASN A 11 -12.68 1.97 11.56
N ASP A 12 -13.16 3.21 11.51
CA ASP A 12 -14.60 3.48 11.44
C ASP A 12 -15.22 2.98 10.13
N ALA A 13 -16.47 2.52 10.22
CA ALA A 13 -17.29 2.25 9.05
C ALA A 13 -17.71 3.57 8.41
N LEU A 14 -16.95 4.03 7.43
CA LEU A 14 -17.15 5.27 6.68
C LEU A 14 -17.46 4.97 5.22
N ASP A 15 -17.87 5.98 4.48
CA ASP A 15 -18.02 5.93 3.04
C ASP A 15 -16.75 6.53 2.38
N PRO A 16 -16.07 5.79 1.48
CA PRO A 16 -16.32 4.43 1.03
C PRO A 16 -16.06 3.36 2.11
N PRO A 17 -16.67 2.16 2.00
CA PRO A 17 -16.52 1.07 2.97
C PRO A 17 -15.16 0.38 2.83
N LEU A 18 -14.09 1.03 3.29
CA LEU A 18 -12.74 0.48 3.30
C LEU A 18 -12.54 -0.49 4.47
N LEU A 19 -11.75 -1.54 4.24
CA LEU A 19 -11.32 -2.44 5.30
C LEU A 19 -10.58 -1.67 6.41
N PRO A 20 -10.77 -2.01 7.69
CA PRO A 20 -9.99 -1.42 8.77
C PRO A 20 -8.51 -1.80 8.64
N LEU A 21 -7.63 -0.97 9.20
CA LEU A 21 -6.23 -1.35 9.34
C LEU A 21 -6.08 -2.50 10.33
N PRO A 22 -5.11 -3.42 10.15
CA PRO A 22 -4.81 -4.46 11.13
C PRO A 22 -4.51 -3.86 12.52
N ASP A 23 -4.97 -4.51 13.59
CA ASP A 23 -4.83 -4.03 14.98
C ASP A 23 -3.39 -3.65 15.34
N ARG A 24 -2.42 -4.46 14.89
CA ARG A 24 -0.98 -4.20 15.11
C ARG A 24 -0.53 -2.89 14.46
N VAL A 25 -1.03 -2.59 13.25
CA VAL A 25 -0.70 -1.35 12.54
C VAL A 25 -1.42 -0.16 13.19
N ALA A 26 -2.69 -0.32 13.56
CA ALA A 26 -3.44 0.71 14.27
C ALA A 26 -2.79 1.08 15.61
N ALA A 27 -2.32 0.10 16.38
CA ALA A 27 -1.58 0.33 17.62
C ALA A 27 -0.26 1.08 17.36
N LEU A 28 0.51 0.68 16.34
CA LEU A 28 1.76 1.35 15.95
C LEU A 28 1.52 2.81 15.55
N LEU A 29 0.53 3.09 14.70
CA LEU A 29 0.22 4.45 14.26
C LEU A 29 -0.24 5.33 15.43
N SER A 30 -0.97 4.76 16.39
CA SER A 30 -1.37 5.46 17.62
C SER A 30 -0.17 5.79 18.51
N GLU A 31 0.75 4.85 18.71
CA GLU A 31 1.99 5.04 19.49
C GLU A 31 2.88 6.11 18.86
N LEU A 32 2.98 6.13 17.53
CA LEU A 32 3.74 7.13 16.78
C LEU A 32 3.05 8.51 16.74
N GLY A 33 1.80 8.64 17.17
CA GLY A 33 1.03 9.87 17.02
C GLY A 33 0.85 10.28 15.57
N SER A 34 0.65 9.32 14.69
CA SER A 34 0.58 9.54 13.24
C SER A 34 -0.55 10.50 12.86
N PRO A 35 -0.34 11.38 11.84
CA PRO A 35 -1.41 12.23 11.33
C PRO A 35 -2.60 11.42 10.83
N PRO A 36 -3.85 11.83 11.13
CA PRO A 36 -5.04 11.12 10.65
C PRO A 36 -5.09 10.98 9.13
N ARG A 37 -4.59 11.96 8.37
CA ARG A 37 -4.50 11.87 6.90
C ARG A 37 -3.54 10.77 6.43
N LEU A 38 -2.42 10.56 7.13
CA LEU A 38 -1.52 9.46 6.83
C LEU A 38 -2.20 8.11 7.09
N ALA A 39 -2.87 7.96 8.23
CA ALA A 39 -3.61 6.75 8.56
C ALA A 39 -4.71 6.45 7.53
N ALA A 40 -5.45 7.47 7.08
CA ALA A 40 -6.45 7.33 6.03
C ALA A 40 -5.82 6.88 4.68
N HIS A 41 -4.65 7.43 4.32
CA HIS A 41 -3.89 6.99 3.16
C HIS A 41 -3.51 5.51 3.26
N LEU A 42 -2.85 5.13 4.35
CA LEU A 42 -2.40 3.76 4.58
C LEU A 42 -3.57 2.77 4.56
N ARG A 43 -4.73 3.16 5.11
CA ARG A 43 -5.95 2.35 5.05
C ARG A 43 -6.47 2.18 3.62
N ALA A 44 -6.50 3.24 2.82
CA ALA A 44 -6.93 3.15 1.41
C ALA A 44 -5.99 2.27 0.58
N VAL A 45 -4.68 2.37 0.79
CA VAL A 45 -3.69 1.52 0.11
C VAL A 45 -3.79 0.07 0.59
N HIS A 46 -4.00 -0.17 1.89
CA HIS A 46 -4.22 -1.51 2.44
C HIS A 46 -5.47 -2.18 1.85
N ASP A 47 -6.58 -1.46 1.73
CA ASP A 47 -7.80 -1.98 1.10
C ASP A 47 -7.58 -2.36 -0.37
N VAL A 48 -6.87 -1.54 -1.12
CA VAL A 48 -6.49 -1.83 -2.50
C VAL A 48 -5.54 -3.03 -2.59
N ALA A 49 -4.57 -3.13 -1.68
CA ALA A 49 -3.69 -4.29 -1.63
C ALA A 49 -4.47 -5.58 -1.38
N HIS A 50 -5.51 -5.53 -0.53
CA HIS A 50 -6.40 -6.66 -0.28
C HIS A 50 -7.10 -7.12 -1.56
N GLN A 51 -7.64 -6.19 -2.34
CA GLN A 51 -8.27 -6.48 -3.65
C GLN A 51 -7.27 -7.09 -4.64
N LEU A 52 -6.03 -6.58 -4.68
CA LEU A 52 -4.98 -7.10 -5.56
C LEU A 52 -4.55 -8.51 -5.16
N VAL A 53 -4.29 -8.78 -3.88
CA VAL A 53 -3.86 -10.12 -3.45
C VAL A 53 -4.96 -11.16 -3.65
N GLU A 54 -6.22 -10.84 -3.36
CA GLU A 54 -7.36 -11.71 -3.67
C GLU A 54 -7.47 -12.02 -5.16
N TRP A 55 -7.27 -11.01 -6.00
CA TRP A 55 -7.29 -11.20 -7.45
C TRP A 55 -6.13 -12.11 -7.90
N VAL A 56 -4.90 -11.91 -7.40
CA VAL A 56 -3.75 -12.78 -7.74
C VAL A 56 -4.02 -14.22 -7.33
N GLU A 57 -4.53 -14.46 -6.13
CA GLU A 57 -4.86 -15.81 -5.63
C GLU A 57 -5.90 -16.51 -6.51
N GLN A 58 -6.93 -15.78 -6.95
CA GLN A 58 -8.01 -16.33 -7.79
C GLN A 58 -7.59 -16.52 -9.24
N HIS A 59 -6.87 -15.55 -9.81
CA HIS A 59 -6.47 -15.55 -11.21
C HIS A 59 -5.26 -16.46 -11.48
N SER A 60 -4.33 -16.54 -10.53
CA SER A 60 -3.03 -17.16 -10.70
C SER A 60 -2.63 -17.98 -9.47
N PRO A 61 -3.35 -19.07 -9.12
CA PRO A 61 -3.13 -19.83 -7.88
C PRO A 61 -1.76 -20.53 -7.83
N ALA A 62 -1.02 -20.60 -8.93
CA ALA A 62 0.35 -21.11 -8.97
C ALA A 62 1.41 -20.07 -8.55
N VAL A 63 1.01 -18.80 -8.41
CA VAL A 63 1.92 -17.72 -8.00
C VAL A 63 2.15 -17.80 -6.50
N VAL A 64 3.43 -17.81 -6.12
CA VAL A 64 3.84 -17.81 -4.71
C VAL A 64 4.21 -16.40 -4.29
N PHE A 65 3.55 -15.90 -3.26
CA PHE A 65 3.82 -14.62 -2.60
C PHE A 65 3.36 -14.70 -1.15
N ASP A 66 3.82 -13.79 -0.31
CA ASP A 66 3.40 -13.69 1.09
C ASP A 66 2.28 -12.65 1.22
N ARG A 67 1.02 -13.14 1.26
CA ARG A 67 -0.18 -12.31 1.43
C ARG A 67 -0.08 -11.36 2.63
N GLU A 68 0.29 -11.91 3.79
CA GLU A 68 0.33 -11.13 5.04
C GLU A 68 1.43 -10.08 4.99
N ALA A 69 2.58 -10.40 4.37
CA ALA A 69 3.64 -9.44 4.17
C ALA A 69 3.21 -8.29 3.24
N VAL A 70 2.52 -8.59 2.13
CA VAL A 70 2.00 -7.57 1.21
C VAL A 70 1.00 -6.65 1.92
N LEU A 71 0.03 -7.22 2.65
CA LEU A 71 -0.97 -6.44 3.37
C LEU A 71 -0.35 -5.57 4.47
N PHE A 72 0.61 -6.12 5.23
CA PHE A 72 1.37 -5.35 6.21
C PHE A 72 2.19 -4.24 5.54
N GLY A 73 2.88 -4.55 4.45
CA GLY A 73 3.65 -3.58 3.68
C GLY A 73 2.79 -2.42 3.19
N ALA A 74 1.64 -2.73 2.59
CA ALA A 74 0.69 -1.72 2.13
C ALA A 74 0.18 -0.81 3.26
N ALA A 75 -0.06 -1.40 4.45
CA ALA A 75 -0.52 -0.67 5.63
C ALA A 75 0.57 0.18 6.31
N THR A 76 1.86 0.03 5.94
CA THR A 76 2.98 0.67 6.64
C THR A 76 4.02 1.34 5.72
N HIS A 77 3.91 1.21 4.39
CA HIS A 77 4.94 1.67 3.43
C HIS A 77 5.35 3.14 3.64
N ASP A 78 4.41 3.98 4.00
CA ASP A 78 4.58 5.43 4.15
C ASP A 78 4.70 5.89 5.62
N VAL A 79 4.88 4.96 6.58
CA VAL A 79 4.89 5.28 8.02
C VAL A 79 5.95 6.33 8.40
N GLY A 80 7.05 6.41 7.66
CA GLY A 80 8.09 7.42 7.85
C GLY A 80 7.63 8.87 7.65
N LYS A 81 6.51 9.09 6.98
CA LYS A 81 5.88 10.42 6.89
C LYS A 81 5.36 10.93 8.23
N THR A 82 5.31 10.09 9.26
CA THR A 82 5.07 10.54 10.63
C THR A 82 6.16 11.48 11.14
N VAL A 83 7.41 11.29 10.69
CA VAL A 83 8.55 12.16 11.04
C VAL A 83 8.94 13.13 9.93
N HIS A 84 8.49 12.90 8.71
CA HIS A 84 8.69 13.77 7.55
C HIS A 84 7.33 14.33 7.08
N LEU A 85 6.71 15.17 7.92
CA LEU A 85 5.35 15.67 7.70
C LEU A 85 5.18 16.50 6.43
N ASP A 86 6.21 17.17 5.98
CA ASP A 86 6.27 17.94 4.74
C ASP A 86 6.08 17.04 3.50
N GLU A 87 6.47 15.76 3.58
CA GLU A 87 6.27 14.79 2.49
C GLU A 87 4.84 14.23 2.41
N LEU A 88 3.95 14.61 3.34
CA LEU A 88 2.50 14.29 3.21
C LEU A 88 1.82 15.09 2.09
N SER A 89 2.36 16.24 1.74
CA SER A 89 1.81 17.13 0.71
C SER A 89 2.83 17.61 -0.31
N GLY A 90 4.12 17.34 -0.08
CA GLY A 90 5.25 17.72 -0.92
C GLY A 90 6.02 16.54 -1.49
N PRO A 91 6.96 16.81 -2.42
CA PRO A 91 7.87 15.79 -2.90
C PRO A 91 8.93 15.46 -1.85
N GLY A 92 9.42 14.21 -1.87
CA GLY A 92 10.51 13.75 -1.02
C GLY A 92 10.56 12.23 -0.95
N SER A 93 11.66 11.71 -0.44
CA SER A 93 11.89 10.27 -0.24
C SER A 93 12.57 9.97 1.11
N ALA A 94 12.76 10.97 1.96
CA ALA A 94 13.37 10.77 3.26
C ALA A 94 12.52 9.87 4.19
N HIS A 95 11.21 9.84 3.98
CA HIS A 95 10.30 8.95 4.69
C HIS A 95 10.58 7.46 4.44
N GLU A 96 11.20 7.08 3.32
CA GLU A 96 11.44 5.68 2.96
C GLU A 96 12.43 5.03 3.95
N GLU A 97 13.62 5.60 4.12
CA GLU A 97 14.61 5.12 5.07
C GLU A 97 14.16 5.30 6.52
N ALA A 98 13.55 6.45 6.83
CA ALA A 98 13.01 6.72 8.15
C ALA A 98 11.90 5.74 8.54
N GLY A 99 11.02 5.37 7.61
CA GLY A 99 9.96 4.39 7.82
C GLY A 99 10.51 3.01 8.14
N GLN A 100 11.50 2.55 7.39
CA GLN A 100 12.17 1.28 7.67
C GLN A 100 12.81 1.29 9.07
N ALA A 101 13.53 2.35 9.42
CA ALA A 101 14.16 2.48 10.74
C ALA A 101 13.14 2.51 11.88
N LEU A 102 12.01 3.23 11.71
CA LEU A 102 10.91 3.26 12.67
C LEU A 102 10.32 1.86 12.90
N LEU A 103 10.03 1.14 11.84
CA LEU A 103 9.46 -0.21 11.93
C LEU A 103 10.40 -1.16 12.68
N ILE A 104 11.69 -1.16 12.34
CA ILE A 104 12.70 -1.97 13.03
C ILE A 104 12.79 -1.57 14.50
N GLY A 105 12.79 -0.27 14.80
CA GLY A 105 12.84 0.25 16.18
C GLY A 105 11.64 -0.19 17.04
N HIS A 106 10.48 -0.48 16.41
CA HIS A 106 9.27 -1.01 17.05
C HIS A 106 9.17 -2.54 16.98
N GLY A 107 10.28 -3.23 16.72
CA GLY A 107 10.35 -4.70 16.74
C GLY A 107 9.72 -5.40 15.53
N ILE A 108 9.53 -4.69 14.43
CA ILE A 108 9.16 -5.30 13.14
C ILE A 108 10.41 -5.89 12.51
N SER A 109 10.29 -7.10 11.98
CA SER A 109 11.44 -7.75 11.33
C SER A 109 11.90 -6.97 10.10
N PRO A 110 13.19 -7.00 9.74
CA PRO A 110 13.71 -6.33 8.55
C PRO A 110 13.01 -6.74 7.25
N GLU A 111 12.56 -8.01 7.18
CA GLU A 111 11.84 -8.55 6.04
C GLU A 111 10.50 -7.85 5.81
N LEU A 112 9.79 -7.47 6.88
CA LEU A 112 8.55 -6.71 6.79
C LEU A 112 8.80 -5.21 6.70
N ALA A 113 9.82 -4.69 7.39
CA ALA A 113 10.15 -3.28 7.37
C ALA A 113 10.67 -2.79 6.01
N ARG A 114 11.19 -3.70 5.15
CA ARG A 114 11.74 -3.37 3.84
C ARG A 114 10.76 -2.63 2.93
N PHE A 115 9.45 -2.91 3.03
CA PHE A 115 8.46 -2.29 2.16
C PHE A 115 8.44 -0.77 2.25
N ALA A 116 8.76 -0.20 3.41
CA ALA A 116 8.88 1.24 3.56
C ALA A 116 10.01 1.82 2.68
N ALA A 117 11.10 1.07 2.47
CA ALA A 117 12.24 1.51 1.67
C ALA A 117 12.14 1.10 0.18
N THR A 118 11.30 0.11 -0.17
CA THR A 118 11.26 -0.46 -1.53
C THR A 118 10.07 -0.02 -2.37
N HIS A 119 8.99 0.51 -1.76
CA HIS A 119 7.73 0.79 -2.45
C HIS A 119 7.83 1.81 -3.61
N ALA A 120 8.88 2.63 -3.66
CA ALA A 120 9.16 3.52 -4.78
C ALA A 120 10.35 3.08 -5.65
N SER A 121 11.02 1.97 -5.28
CA SER A 121 12.27 1.49 -5.90
C SER A 121 12.08 0.15 -6.64
N TRP A 122 10.96 -0.03 -7.35
CA TRP A 122 10.58 -1.28 -8.01
C TRP A 122 11.54 -1.79 -9.10
N MET A 123 12.46 -0.95 -9.61
CA MET A 123 13.51 -1.37 -10.56
C MET A 123 14.73 -1.99 -9.88
N ASP A 124 14.83 -2.01 -8.55
CA ASP A 124 15.93 -2.69 -7.84
C ASP A 124 15.83 -4.20 -8.05
N ALA A 125 16.97 -4.84 -8.36
CA ALA A 125 17.05 -6.27 -8.63
C ALA A 125 16.63 -7.15 -7.44
N ARG A 126 16.62 -6.61 -6.22
CA ARG A 126 16.22 -7.31 -4.98
C ARG A 126 14.71 -7.36 -4.78
N VAL A 127 13.95 -6.56 -5.54
CA VAL A 127 12.49 -6.44 -5.41
C VAL A 127 11.80 -7.71 -5.91
N GLY A 128 11.01 -8.33 -5.04
CA GLY A 128 10.17 -9.49 -5.33
C GLY A 128 8.76 -9.11 -5.75
N LEU A 129 7.90 -10.13 -5.97
CA LEU A 129 6.49 -9.90 -6.31
C LEU A 129 5.75 -9.19 -5.17
N ASP A 130 6.06 -9.52 -3.91
CA ASP A 130 5.44 -8.88 -2.74
C ASP A 130 5.68 -7.36 -2.75
N ASP A 131 6.92 -6.94 -3.02
CA ASP A 131 7.29 -5.52 -3.11
C ASP A 131 6.58 -4.83 -4.29
N LEU A 132 6.49 -5.52 -5.44
CA LEU A 132 5.77 -4.99 -6.61
C LEU A 132 4.27 -4.81 -6.33
N LEU A 133 3.64 -5.72 -5.60
CA LEU A 133 2.22 -5.62 -5.23
C LEU A 133 1.98 -4.45 -4.26
N VAL A 134 2.86 -4.22 -3.29
CA VAL A 134 2.78 -3.04 -2.41
C VAL A 134 2.93 -1.75 -3.22
N SER A 135 3.94 -1.70 -4.11
CA SER A 135 4.18 -0.54 -4.98
C SER A 135 2.98 -0.28 -5.90
N LEU A 136 2.39 -1.34 -6.47
CA LEU A 136 1.23 -1.24 -7.34
C LEU A 136 0.00 -0.73 -6.58
N ALA A 137 -0.24 -1.21 -5.36
CA ALA A 137 -1.32 -0.72 -4.50
C ALA A 137 -1.17 0.78 -4.22
N ASP A 138 0.06 1.25 -3.89
CA ASP A 138 0.33 2.69 -3.67
C ASP A 138 0.14 3.55 -4.93
N LYS A 139 0.18 3.01 -6.10
CA LYS A 139 -0.08 3.80 -7.31
C LYS A 139 -1.57 3.75 -7.70
N ILE A 140 -2.15 2.55 -7.73
CA ILE A 140 -3.50 2.39 -8.26
C ILE A 140 -4.62 2.87 -7.31
N TRP A 141 -4.39 3.00 -5.99
CA TRP A 141 -5.40 3.51 -5.07
C TRP A 141 -5.97 4.87 -5.47
N LYS A 142 -5.17 5.67 -6.17
CA LYS A 142 -5.51 6.99 -6.74
C LYS A 142 -5.55 6.97 -8.27
N ASN A 143 -5.77 5.82 -8.89
CA ASN A 143 -5.82 5.60 -10.33
C ASN A 143 -4.56 6.06 -11.09
N LYS A 144 -3.38 5.98 -10.46
CA LYS A 144 -2.11 6.28 -11.13
C LYS A 144 -1.56 5.02 -11.79
N ARG A 145 -1.62 4.96 -13.11
CA ARG A 145 -1.04 3.88 -13.91
C ARG A 145 0.47 4.10 -14.09
N VAL A 146 1.26 3.04 -13.94
CA VAL A 146 2.73 3.08 -14.06
C VAL A 146 3.17 1.89 -14.92
N PRO A 147 3.33 2.08 -16.24
CA PRO A 147 3.58 0.99 -17.19
C PRO A 147 4.78 0.11 -16.80
N ASP A 148 5.91 0.69 -16.44
CA ASP A 148 7.11 -0.08 -16.07
C ASP A 148 6.87 -1.01 -14.86
N LEU A 149 6.13 -0.55 -13.85
CA LEU A 149 5.76 -1.35 -12.70
C LEU A 149 4.76 -2.45 -13.07
N GLU A 150 3.76 -2.12 -13.88
CA GLU A 150 2.75 -3.06 -14.38
C GLU A 150 3.39 -4.17 -15.23
N ASP A 151 4.33 -3.83 -16.11
CA ASP A 151 5.09 -4.78 -16.92
C ASP A 151 5.91 -5.75 -16.06
N LEU A 152 6.50 -5.28 -14.96
CA LEU A 152 7.21 -6.14 -14.00
C LEU A 152 6.26 -7.15 -13.33
N VAL A 153 5.07 -6.71 -12.91
CA VAL A 153 4.04 -7.61 -12.35
C VAL A 153 3.60 -8.63 -13.40
N VAL A 154 3.27 -8.19 -14.62
CA VAL A 154 2.91 -9.07 -15.74
C VAL A 154 3.98 -10.12 -15.99
N ALA A 155 5.26 -9.72 -16.03
CA ALA A 155 6.37 -10.65 -16.25
C ALA A 155 6.49 -11.71 -15.12
N ARG A 156 6.23 -11.34 -13.86
CA ARG A 156 6.22 -12.29 -12.73
C ARG A 156 5.05 -13.28 -12.83
N LEU A 157 3.85 -12.77 -13.16
CA LEU A 157 2.67 -13.62 -13.35
C LEU A 157 2.86 -14.57 -14.52
N ALA A 158 3.26 -14.09 -15.69
CA ALA A 158 3.49 -14.90 -16.88
C ALA A 158 4.54 -16.01 -16.65
N ARG A 159 5.62 -15.68 -15.94
CA ARG A 159 6.64 -16.66 -15.58
C ARG A 159 6.10 -17.76 -14.64
N ALA A 160 5.25 -17.42 -13.70
CA ALA A 160 4.73 -18.37 -12.71
C ALA A 160 3.59 -19.23 -13.30
N THR A 161 2.75 -18.66 -14.15
CA THR A 161 1.59 -19.35 -14.74
C THR A 161 1.90 -20.08 -16.04
N GLY A 162 2.95 -19.66 -16.75
CA GLY A 162 3.25 -20.12 -18.11
C GLY A 162 2.33 -19.55 -19.19
N ARG A 163 1.45 -18.59 -18.85
CA ARG A 163 0.61 -17.90 -19.83
C ARG A 163 1.41 -16.86 -20.62
N ALA A 164 0.87 -16.45 -21.76
CA ALA A 164 1.48 -15.37 -22.53
C ALA A 164 1.39 -14.03 -21.79
N ALA A 165 2.44 -13.21 -21.90
CA ALA A 165 2.48 -11.91 -21.20
C ALA A 165 1.29 -10.99 -21.55
N TRP A 166 0.78 -11.04 -22.78
CA TRP A 166 -0.37 -10.23 -23.18
C TRP A 166 -1.67 -10.68 -22.50
N GLU A 167 -1.82 -11.98 -22.17
CA GLU A 167 -2.99 -12.49 -21.42
C GLU A 167 -2.97 -11.98 -19.98
N GLU A 168 -1.80 -12.03 -19.34
CA GLU A 168 -1.61 -11.49 -17.98
C GLU A 168 -1.75 -9.97 -17.96
N PHE A 169 -1.28 -9.27 -19.02
CA PHE A 169 -1.48 -7.83 -19.16
C PHE A 169 -2.96 -7.46 -19.21
N LEU A 170 -3.76 -8.13 -20.05
CA LEU A 170 -5.20 -7.85 -20.15
C LEU A 170 -5.94 -8.14 -18.83
N ALA A 171 -5.54 -9.20 -18.14
CA ALA A 171 -6.14 -9.57 -16.86
C ALA A 171 -5.78 -8.55 -15.76
N LEU A 172 -4.52 -8.12 -15.70
CA LEU A 172 -4.05 -7.07 -14.79
C LEU A 172 -4.73 -5.73 -15.10
N ASP A 173 -4.78 -5.33 -16.36
CA ASP A 173 -5.45 -4.10 -16.79
C ASP A 173 -6.91 -4.06 -16.34
N GLY A 174 -7.62 -5.17 -16.46
CA GLY A 174 -9.02 -5.28 -16.04
C GLY A 174 -9.23 -5.09 -14.53
N ILE A 175 -8.35 -5.63 -13.67
CA ILE A 175 -8.46 -5.39 -12.22
C ILE A 175 -8.03 -3.96 -11.85
N LEU A 176 -6.98 -3.43 -12.48
CA LEU A 176 -6.53 -2.06 -12.21
C LEU A 176 -7.57 -1.03 -12.63
N ALA A 177 -8.27 -1.24 -13.74
CA ALA A 177 -9.39 -0.38 -14.14
C ALA A 177 -10.50 -0.37 -13.09
N ARG A 178 -10.95 -1.55 -12.62
CA ARG A 178 -11.99 -1.66 -11.57
C ARG A 178 -11.58 -0.97 -10.26
N ILE A 179 -10.33 -1.16 -9.84
CA ILE A 179 -9.81 -0.48 -8.65
C ILE A 179 -9.76 1.02 -8.88
N GLY A 180 -9.34 1.44 -10.08
CA GLY A 180 -9.23 2.85 -10.47
C GLY A 180 -10.57 3.59 -10.46
N ASP A 181 -11.68 2.92 -10.81
CA ASP A 181 -13.02 3.52 -10.85
C ASP A 181 -13.46 4.12 -9.50
N ALA A 182 -13.02 3.56 -8.37
CA ALA A 182 -13.34 4.07 -7.03
C ALA A 182 -12.24 5.01 -6.46
N ALA A 183 -11.32 5.51 -7.27
CA ALA A 183 -10.19 6.34 -6.80
C ALA A 183 -10.64 7.68 -6.21
N ASP A 184 -11.63 8.33 -6.82
CA ASP A 184 -12.13 9.63 -6.35
C ASP A 184 -12.74 9.54 -4.95
N GLU A 185 -13.46 8.45 -4.65
CA GLU A 185 -14.03 8.19 -3.32
C GLU A 185 -12.93 8.01 -2.27
N ARG A 186 -11.87 7.25 -2.60
CA ARG A 186 -10.72 7.06 -1.71
C ARG A 186 -9.93 8.35 -1.49
N LEU A 187 -9.76 9.16 -2.53
CA LEU A 187 -9.12 10.48 -2.43
C LEU A 187 -9.94 11.43 -1.55
N ALA A 188 -11.26 11.46 -1.71
CA ALA A 188 -12.16 12.24 -0.88
C ALA A 188 -12.12 11.77 0.59
N PHE A 189 -12.11 10.46 0.82
CA PHE A 189 -11.94 9.87 2.16
C PHE A 189 -10.64 10.37 2.81
N GLN A 190 -9.49 10.21 2.15
CA GLN A 190 -8.21 10.69 2.66
C GLN A 190 -8.23 12.20 2.94
N ALA A 191 -8.80 12.98 2.01
CA ALA A 191 -8.84 14.44 2.11
C ALA A 191 -9.72 14.95 3.27
N SER A 192 -10.67 14.13 3.74
CA SER A 192 -11.53 14.47 4.88
C SER A 192 -10.80 14.52 6.22
N PHE A 193 -9.58 14.02 6.30
CA PHE A 193 -8.74 14.01 7.49
C PHE A 193 -7.65 15.08 7.45
N PRO A 194 -7.32 15.74 8.58
CA PRO A 194 -6.30 16.77 8.64
C PRO A 194 -4.88 16.20 8.59
N ILE A 195 -3.92 17.01 8.08
CA ILE A 195 -2.48 16.72 8.13
C ILE A 195 -1.91 17.05 9.50
N HIS A 196 -2.35 18.17 10.07
CA HIS A 196 -1.92 18.65 11.39
C HIS A 196 -3.11 18.67 12.35
N VAL A 197 -2.85 18.34 13.61
CA VAL A 197 -3.90 18.28 14.66
C VAL A 197 -3.43 19.05 15.89
#